data_9a92e38d3865257a7e26c8683ce71b95
#
_entry.id   9a92e38d3865257a7e26c8683ce71b95
#
_cell.length_a   1.000
_cell.length_b   1.000
_cell.length_c   1.000
_cell.angle_alpha   90.00
_cell.angle_beta   90.00
_cell.angle_gamma   90.00
#
_symmetry.space_group_name_H-M   'P 1'
#
loop_
_entity.id
_entity.type
_entity.pdbx_description
1 polymer ?
#
loop_
_entity_poly.entity_id
_entity_poly.type
_entity_poly.pdbx_seq_one_letter_code
_entity_poly.pdbx_strand_id
1 'polypeptide(L)'
;FDGVLVEGWNIGWEDWFGMMKEDVFDFVTPYPDFNVKELSKYARDHNVRMIMHHETSASATNYERRMDTAFRFMKENGYNSVKTGYVGRIIPRGEHHDGQWMVNHYVRVVDKAKDYEIMVDSHEPVRPTGVHRTYPNWLACEAARGNEFNAWSEGSPPEHETILPFTRIMGGPMDFTPGIFKIKLDTYRPGSTSKMHTTLCKQLAL
;
A
#
# COMPACT_ATOMS: atom_id res chain seq x y z
N PHE A 1 0.78 -5.00 18.03
CA PHE A 1 0.45 -4.93 16.59
C PHE A 1 -0.97 -5.40 16.38
N ASP A 2 -1.70 -4.73 15.51
CA ASP A 2 -3.03 -5.16 15.11
C ASP A 2 -3.00 -5.97 13.81
N GLY A 3 -1.99 -5.76 12.97
CA GLY A 3 -1.82 -6.49 11.71
C GLY A 3 -0.40 -6.48 11.17
N VAL A 4 -0.14 -7.39 10.24
CA VAL A 4 1.10 -7.49 9.48
C VAL A 4 0.77 -7.46 8.00
N LEU A 5 1.39 -6.56 7.27
CA LEU A 5 1.37 -6.49 5.82
C LEU A 5 2.50 -7.35 5.25
N VAL A 6 2.19 -8.16 4.25
CA VAL A 6 3.19 -8.87 3.46
C VAL A 6 3.07 -8.46 2.00
N GLU A 7 4.11 -7.81 1.49
CA GLU A 7 4.25 -7.50 0.07
C GLU A 7 4.90 -8.68 -0.67
N GLY A 8 4.67 -8.78 -1.97
CA GLY A 8 5.29 -9.84 -2.78
C GLY A 8 4.77 -11.26 -2.51
N TRP A 9 3.55 -11.41 -1.98
CA TRP A 9 2.97 -12.70 -1.64
C TRP A 9 2.46 -13.50 -2.85
N ASN A 10 2.07 -12.82 -3.92
CA ASN A 10 1.46 -13.40 -5.12
C ASN A 10 2.36 -13.30 -6.34
N ILE A 11 2.12 -14.13 -7.33
CA ILE A 11 2.88 -14.14 -8.59
C ILE A 11 2.75 -12.82 -9.36
N GLY A 12 3.78 -12.48 -10.13
CA GLY A 12 3.80 -11.30 -11.02
C GLY A 12 4.92 -10.30 -10.74
N TRP A 13 5.60 -10.42 -9.62
CA TRP A 13 6.64 -9.45 -9.20
C TRP A 13 7.89 -9.46 -10.07
N GLU A 14 8.10 -10.48 -10.89
CA GLU A 14 9.20 -10.55 -11.84
C GLU A 14 9.04 -9.55 -13.00
N ASP A 15 7.81 -9.19 -13.30
CA ASP A 15 7.43 -8.45 -14.51
C ASP A 15 6.67 -7.14 -14.24
N TRP A 16 6.55 -6.70 -12.98
CA TRP A 16 5.62 -5.63 -12.60
C TRP A 16 6.15 -4.21 -12.87
N PHE A 17 7.42 -3.95 -12.59
CA PHE A 17 7.93 -2.58 -12.56
C PHE A 17 8.23 -2.06 -13.96
N GLY A 18 7.61 -0.93 -14.32
CA GLY A 18 7.92 -0.18 -15.53
C GLY A 18 7.50 -0.83 -16.87
N MET A 19 6.91 -2.00 -16.84
CA MET A 19 6.62 -2.75 -18.06
C MET A 19 5.33 -2.33 -18.76
N MET A 20 4.46 -1.53 -18.12
CA MET A 20 3.15 -1.14 -18.64
C MET A 20 2.33 -2.32 -19.20
N LYS A 21 2.41 -3.44 -18.55
CA LYS A 21 1.63 -4.65 -18.85
C LYS A 21 0.30 -4.57 -18.12
N GLU A 22 -0.78 -4.91 -18.82
CA GLU A 22 -2.12 -4.83 -18.23
C GLU A 22 -2.39 -5.94 -17.22
N ASP A 23 -1.99 -7.16 -17.49
CA ASP A 23 -2.38 -8.35 -16.74
C ASP A 23 -1.23 -8.95 -15.90
N VAL A 24 -0.46 -8.12 -15.19
CA VAL A 24 0.67 -8.58 -14.38
C VAL A 24 0.19 -9.41 -13.19
N PHE A 25 -0.79 -8.89 -12.43
CA PHE A 25 -1.27 -9.51 -11.20
C PHE A 25 -2.68 -10.07 -11.37
N ASP A 26 -2.94 -11.24 -10.80
CA ASP A 26 -4.27 -11.85 -10.72
C ASP A 26 -4.94 -11.70 -9.35
N PHE A 27 -4.17 -11.31 -8.31
CA PHE A 27 -4.60 -11.05 -6.94
C PHE A 27 -5.13 -12.28 -6.18
N VAL A 28 -4.89 -13.48 -6.66
CA VAL A 28 -5.40 -14.72 -6.05
C VAL A 28 -4.41 -15.87 -6.04
N THR A 29 -3.33 -15.82 -6.82
CA THR A 29 -2.36 -16.90 -6.91
C THR A 29 -1.11 -16.57 -6.08
N PRO A 30 -0.93 -17.17 -4.90
CA PRO A 30 0.28 -16.97 -4.10
C PRO A 30 1.49 -17.67 -4.74
N TYR A 31 2.68 -17.22 -4.36
CA TYR A 31 3.88 -18.01 -4.60
C TYR A 31 3.79 -19.37 -3.88
N PRO A 32 4.42 -20.43 -4.41
CA PRO A 32 4.28 -21.79 -3.85
C PRO A 32 4.75 -21.94 -2.40
N ASP A 33 5.65 -21.08 -1.96
CA ASP A 33 6.19 -21.03 -0.59
C ASP A 33 5.39 -20.10 0.36
N PHE A 34 4.35 -19.43 -0.13
CA PHE A 34 3.50 -18.56 0.66
C PHE A 34 2.11 -19.18 0.91
N ASN A 35 1.96 -19.90 2.00
CA ASN A 35 0.69 -20.53 2.37
C ASN A 35 -0.27 -19.52 3.02
N VAL A 36 -1.02 -18.80 2.19
CA VAL A 36 -1.98 -17.75 2.60
C VAL A 36 -2.90 -18.22 3.71
N LYS A 37 -3.50 -19.39 3.58
CA LYS A 37 -4.51 -19.91 4.51
C LYS A 37 -3.93 -20.26 5.87
N GLU A 38 -2.78 -20.92 5.87
CA GLU A 38 -2.10 -21.33 7.10
C GLU A 38 -1.56 -20.12 7.85
N LEU A 39 -0.89 -19.19 7.16
CA LEU A 39 -0.35 -17.97 7.74
C LEU A 39 -1.45 -17.08 8.32
N SER A 40 -2.54 -16.92 7.60
CA SER A 40 -3.70 -16.15 8.09
C SER A 40 -4.34 -16.79 9.32
N LYS A 41 -4.47 -18.12 9.34
CA LYS A 41 -4.95 -18.83 10.53
C LYS A 41 -3.99 -18.65 11.71
N TYR A 42 -2.70 -18.87 11.49
CA TYR A 42 -1.67 -18.73 12.53
C TYR A 42 -1.68 -17.33 13.13
N ALA A 43 -1.71 -16.29 12.29
CA ALA A 43 -1.78 -14.92 12.76
C ALA A 43 -3.00 -14.65 13.65
N ARG A 44 -4.19 -15.08 13.21
CA ARG A 44 -5.42 -14.93 14.01
C ARG A 44 -5.35 -15.68 15.35
N ASP A 45 -4.78 -16.88 15.38
CA ASP A 45 -4.58 -17.65 16.61
C ASP A 45 -3.66 -16.91 17.61
N HIS A 46 -2.86 -15.96 17.12
CA HIS A 46 -1.97 -15.10 17.91
C HIS A 46 -2.50 -13.65 18.06
N ASN A 47 -3.79 -13.40 17.76
CA ASN A 47 -4.40 -12.08 17.82
C ASN A 47 -3.76 -11.03 16.90
N VAL A 48 -3.19 -11.47 15.78
CA VAL A 48 -2.66 -10.62 14.73
C VAL A 48 -3.44 -10.86 13.44
N ARG A 49 -3.69 -9.82 12.66
CA ARG A 49 -4.35 -9.93 11.36
C ARG A 49 -3.32 -9.81 10.25
N MET A 50 -3.57 -10.51 9.16
CA MET A 50 -2.80 -10.31 7.94
C MET A 50 -3.49 -9.24 7.10
N ILE A 51 -2.70 -8.29 6.59
CA ILE A 51 -3.12 -7.27 5.63
C ILE A 51 -2.64 -7.73 4.26
N MET A 52 -3.53 -7.79 3.29
CA MET A 52 -3.17 -8.20 1.94
C MET A 52 -2.63 -7.01 1.14
N HIS A 53 -1.64 -7.26 0.30
CA HIS A 53 -1.11 -6.27 -0.64
C HIS A 53 -1.61 -6.57 -2.05
N HIS A 54 -2.30 -5.62 -2.67
CA HIS A 54 -2.69 -5.65 -4.07
C HIS A 54 -1.91 -4.57 -4.83
N GLU A 55 -0.66 -4.88 -5.23
CA GLU A 55 0.04 -4.06 -6.22
C GLU A 55 -0.60 -4.26 -7.59
N THR A 56 -0.92 -3.18 -8.27
CA THR A 56 -1.61 -3.22 -9.57
C THR A 56 -0.68 -3.00 -10.76
N SER A 57 0.59 -2.60 -10.52
CA SER A 57 1.49 -2.10 -11.58
C SER A 57 0.86 -0.96 -12.38
N ALA A 58 0.10 -0.11 -11.70
CA ALA A 58 -0.72 0.97 -12.25
C ALA A 58 -1.81 0.53 -13.25
N SER A 59 -2.07 -0.79 -13.38
CA SER A 59 -3.16 -1.31 -14.22
C SER A 59 -4.49 -1.30 -13.47
N ALA A 60 -5.09 -0.12 -13.35
CA ALA A 60 -6.35 0.07 -12.67
C ALA A 60 -7.50 -0.69 -13.37
N THR A 61 -7.48 -0.79 -14.70
CA THR A 61 -8.46 -1.59 -15.45
C THR A 61 -8.39 -3.07 -15.14
N ASN A 62 -7.19 -3.64 -15.00
CA ASN A 62 -7.03 -5.03 -14.59
C ASN A 62 -7.58 -5.24 -13.17
N TYR A 63 -7.26 -4.32 -12.26
CA TYR A 63 -7.75 -4.41 -10.89
C TYR A 63 -9.28 -4.36 -10.84
N GLU A 64 -9.92 -3.44 -11.55
CA GLU A 64 -11.38 -3.35 -11.61
C GLU A 64 -12.05 -4.63 -12.14
N ARG A 65 -11.47 -5.28 -13.15
CA ARG A 65 -11.99 -6.56 -13.66
C ARG A 65 -11.88 -7.70 -12.64
N ARG A 66 -10.92 -7.63 -11.74
CA ARG A 66 -10.59 -8.72 -10.81
C ARG A 66 -11.04 -8.48 -9.37
N MET A 67 -11.53 -7.29 -9.02
CA MET A 67 -11.87 -6.92 -7.64
C MET A 67 -12.81 -7.93 -6.95
N ASP A 68 -13.87 -8.39 -7.63
CA ASP A 68 -14.78 -9.37 -7.05
C ASP A 68 -14.08 -10.67 -6.67
N THR A 69 -13.22 -11.18 -7.55
CA THR A 69 -12.47 -12.41 -7.30
C THR A 69 -11.43 -12.20 -6.21
N ALA A 70 -10.71 -11.08 -6.26
CA ALA A 70 -9.69 -10.73 -5.28
C ALA A 70 -10.27 -10.56 -3.87
N PHE A 71 -11.36 -9.81 -3.72
CA PHE A 71 -11.98 -9.59 -2.42
C PHE A 71 -12.67 -10.84 -1.87
N ARG A 72 -13.25 -11.68 -2.73
CA ARG A 72 -13.75 -12.99 -2.33
C ARG A 72 -12.61 -13.87 -1.81
N PHE A 73 -11.50 -13.95 -2.51
CA PHE A 73 -10.31 -14.67 -2.07
C PHE A 73 -9.81 -14.18 -0.70
N MET A 74 -9.80 -12.88 -0.47
CA MET A 74 -9.46 -12.31 0.83
C MET A 74 -10.40 -12.80 1.93
N LYS A 75 -11.70 -12.72 1.72
CA LYS A 75 -12.70 -13.18 2.72
C LYS A 75 -12.57 -14.67 3.01
N GLU A 76 -12.40 -15.51 2.00
CA GLU A 76 -12.24 -16.96 2.14
C GLU A 76 -10.98 -17.34 2.95
N ASN A 77 -9.95 -16.48 2.90
CA ASN A 77 -8.70 -16.65 3.64
C ASN A 77 -8.64 -15.85 4.94
N GLY A 78 -9.72 -15.14 5.31
CA GLY A 78 -9.83 -14.43 6.59
C GLY A 78 -9.10 -13.10 6.65
N TYR A 79 -8.86 -12.48 5.50
CA TYR A 79 -8.36 -11.10 5.41
C TYR A 79 -9.54 -10.12 5.42
N ASN A 80 -9.35 -8.99 6.09
CA ASN A 80 -10.33 -7.90 6.12
C ASN A 80 -9.71 -6.52 5.85
N SER A 81 -8.45 -6.49 5.44
CA SER A 81 -7.75 -5.25 5.12
C SER A 81 -6.84 -5.47 3.93
N VAL A 82 -6.79 -4.49 3.05
CA VAL A 82 -5.95 -4.49 1.85
C VAL A 82 -5.21 -3.16 1.71
N LYS A 83 -3.92 -3.26 1.38
CA LYS A 83 -3.13 -2.15 0.83
C LYS A 83 -3.18 -2.25 -0.68
N THR A 84 -3.59 -1.19 -1.38
CA THR A 84 -3.54 -1.12 -2.84
C THR A 84 -2.37 -0.26 -3.30
N GLY A 85 -1.65 -0.68 -4.36
CA GLY A 85 -0.54 0.07 -4.96
C GLY A 85 -0.75 0.30 -6.44
N TYR A 86 -0.23 1.43 -6.95
CA TYR A 86 -0.39 1.86 -8.36
C TYR A 86 0.92 2.42 -8.91
N VAL A 87 2.00 1.70 -8.69
CA VAL A 87 3.33 2.14 -9.13
C VAL A 87 3.45 2.09 -10.66
N GLY A 88 3.71 3.23 -11.27
CA GLY A 88 3.94 3.33 -12.71
C GLY A 88 2.96 4.28 -13.43
N ARG A 89 2.88 4.10 -14.75
CA ARG A 89 1.93 4.85 -15.58
C ARG A 89 0.58 4.15 -15.60
N ILE A 90 -0.46 4.94 -15.37
CA ILE A 90 -1.83 4.43 -15.31
C ILE A 90 -2.26 3.76 -16.62
N ILE A 91 -2.88 2.61 -16.46
CA ILE A 91 -3.69 1.97 -17.49
C ILE A 91 -5.15 2.04 -17.01
N PRO A 92 -6.08 2.65 -17.76
CA PRO A 92 -6.05 2.79 -19.23
C PRO A 92 -5.15 3.92 -19.72
N ARG A 93 -4.52 3.69 -20.88
CA ARG A 93 -3.66 4.68 -21.53
C ARG A 93 -4.44 5.94 -21.89
N GLY A 94 -3.81 7.09 -21.66
CA GLY A 94 -4.42 8.39 -21.89
C GLY A 94 -5.03 9.02 -20.65
N GLU A 95 -5.26 8.23 -19.60
CA GLU A 95 -5.68 8.75 -18.30
C GLU A 95 -4.46 9.16 -17.46
N HIS A 96 -4.69 10.12 -16.57
CA HIS A 96 -3.68 10.61 -15.65
C HIS A 96 -3.98 10.12 -14.22
N HIS A 97 -2.91 9.88 -13.44
CA HIS A 97 -3.01 9.40 -12.07
C HIS A 97 -3.90 10.29 -11.19
N ASP A 98 -3.80 11.62 -11.34
CA ASP A 98 -4.62 12.58 -10.59
C ASP A 98 -5.88 13.04 -11.37
N GLY A 99 -6.21 12.34 -12.45
CA GLY A 99 -7.37 12.66 -13.29
C GLY A 99 -8.69 12.14 -12.70
N GLN A 100 -9.81 12.64 -13.23
CA GLN A 100 -11.15 12.28 -12.77
C GLN A 100 -11.42 10.77 -12.87
N TRP A 101 -10.85 10.10 -13.86
CA TRP A 101 -11.03 8.66 -14.02
C TRP A 101 -10.48 7.90 -12.80
N MET A 102 -9.28 8.27 -12.33
CA MET A 102 -8.67 7.68 -11.13
C MET A 102 -9.38 8.05 -9.84
N VAL A 103 -9.85 9.29 -9.70
CA VAL A 103 -10.71 9.67 -8.57
C VAL A 103 -11.92 8.72 -8.48
N ASN A 104 -12.59 8.49 -9.60
CA ASN A 104 -13.71 7.57 -9.67
C ASN A 104 -13.30 6.12 -9.40
N HIS A 105 -12.12 5.71 -9.87
CA HIS A 105 -11.57 4.39 -9.61
C HIS A 105 -11.40 4.12 -8.11
N TYR A 106 -10.75 5.02 -7.38
CA TYR A 106 -10.58 4.86 -5.92
C TYR A 106 -11.93 4.79 -5.18
N VAL A 107 -12.93 5.57 -5.60
CA VAL A 107 -14.28 5.48 -5.04
C VAL A 107 -14.89 4.11 -5.35
N ARG A 108 -14.76 3.60 -6.57
CA ARG A 108 -15.25 2.25 -6.93
C ARG A 108 -14.57 1.14 -6.11
N VAL A 109 -13.27 1.28 -5.86
CA VAL A 109 -12.52 0.31 -5.05
C VAL A 109 -13.07 0.25 -3.62
N VAL A 110 -13.21 1.40 -2.97
CA VAL A 110 -13.69 1.42 -1.57
C VAL A 110 -15.16 1.05 -1.45
N ASP A 111 -15.99 1.41 -2.43
CA ASP A 111 -17.41 1.01 -2.47
C ASP A 111 -17.54 -0.51 -2.66
N LYS A 112 -16.79 -1.08 -3.58
CA LYS A 112 -16.74 -2.54 -3.77
C LYS A 112 -16.17 -3.26 -2.53
N ALA A 113 -15.09 -2.77 -1.95
CA ALA A 113 -14.49 -3.36 -0.74
C ALA A 113 -15.46 -3.37 0.45
N LYS A 114 -16.30 -2.35 0.57
CA LYS A 114 -17.37 -2.28 1.58
C LYS A 114 -18.32 -3.48 1.49
N ASP A 115 -18.69 -3.90 0.29
CA ASP A 115 -19.59 -5.04 0.08
C ASP A 115 -19.00 -6.37 0.60
N TYR A 116 -17.67 -6.42 0.71
CA TYR A 116 -16.92 -7.54 1.27
C TYR A 116 -16.43 -7.29 2.71
N GLU A 117 -16.84 -6.19 3.34
CA GLU A 117 -16.38 -5.79 4.68
C GLU A 117 -14.84 -5.71 4.77
N ILE A 118 -14.22 -5.14 3.74
CA ILE A 118 -12.78 -4.96 3.63
C ILE A 118 -12.42 -3.49 3.83
N MET A 119 -11.44 -3.23 4.68
CA MET A 119 -10.80 -1.94 4.86
C MET A 119 -9.72 -1.74 3.80
N VAL A 120 -9.60 -0.53 3.31
CA VAL A 120 -8.64 -0.17 2.25
C VAL A 120 -7.67 0.87 2.75
N ASP A 121 -6.39 0.61 2.55
CA ASP A 121 -5.31 1.58 2.59
C ASP A 121 -4.80 1.78 1.16
N SER A 122 -4.85 3.03 0.66
CA SER A 122 -4.49 3.31 -0.73
C SER A 122 -3.12 3.97 -0.82
N HIS A 123 -2.20 3.31 -1.52
CA HIS A 123 -0.92 3.89 -1.92
C HIS A 123 -1.00 4.51 -3.34
N GLU A 124 -0.09 5.44 -3.64
CA GLU A 124 -0.16 6.33 -4.81
C GLU A 124 -1.59 6.87 -5.03
N PRO A 125 -2.29 7.32 -3.98
CA PRO A 125 -3.69 7.71 -4.09
C PRO A 125 -3.84 9.08 -4.72
N VAL A 126 -5.05 9.36 -5.15
CA VAL A 126 -5.46 10.75 -5.41
C VAL A 126 -5.50 11.55 -4.12
N ARG A 127 -5.41 12.88 -4.23
CA ARG A 127 -5.43 13.76 -3.06
C ARG A 127 -6.70 13.53 -2.23
N PRO A 128 -6.59 13.30 -0.92
CA PRO A 128 -7.75 13.06 -0.07
C PRO A 128 -8.62 14.33 0.03
N THR A 129 -9.93 14.14 -0.13
CA THR A 129 -10.94 15.21 -0.14
C THR A 129 -12.02 15.01 0.93
N GLY A 130 -11.77 14.15 1.90
CA GLY A 130 -12.73 13.84 2.97
C GLY A 130 -13.71 12.70 2.62
N VAL A 131 -13.56 12.04 1.49
CA VAL A 131 -14.41 10.92 1.04
C VAL A 131 -14.38 9.75 2.03
N HIS A 132 -13.33 9.58 2.80
CA HIS A 132 -13.24 8.60 3.90
C HIS A 132 -14.33 8.80 4.98
N ARG A 133 -14.98 9.96 5.05
CA ARG A 133 -16.14 10.17 5.93
C ARG A 133 -17.43 9.56 5.37
N THR A 134 -17.52 9.43 4.06
CA THR A 134 -18.61 8.71 3.38
C THR A 134 -18.33 7.20 3.35
N TYR A 135 -17.08 6.84 3.17
CA TYR A 135 -16.60 5.46 3.13
C TYR A 135 -15.61 5.21 4.28
N PRO A 136 -16.08 4.90 5.49
CA PRO A 136 -15.22 4.72 6.66
C PRO A 136 -14.30 3.49 6.55
N ASN A 137 -14.57 2.58 5.62
CA ASN A 137 -13.67 1.49 5.26
C ASN A 137 -12.46 1.96 4.43
N TRP A 138 -12.41 3.20 3.95
CA TRP A 138 -11.19 3.81 3.43
C TRP A 138 -10.34 4.29 4.60
N LEU A 139 -9.54 3.36 5.13
CA LEU A 139 -8.85 3.51 6.41
C LEU A 139 -7.77 4.57 6.37
N ALA A 140 -6.93 4.54 5.33
CA ALA A 140 -5.82 5.46 5.15
C ALA A 140 -5.45 5.63 3.68
N CYS A 141 -4.66 6.67 3.43
CA CYS A 141 -4.01 6.93 2.15
C CYS A 141 -2.57 7.33 2.40
N GLU A 142 -1.63 6.89 1.57
CA GLU A 142 -0.26 7.37 1.61
C GLU A 142 -0.22 8.88 1.31
N ALA A 143 -0.34 9.27 0.07
CA ALA A 143 -0.33 10.66 -0.44
C ALA A 143 0.74 11.57 0.21
N ALA A 144 1.86 10.99 0.61
CA ALA A 144 3.02 11.65 1.16
C ALA A 144 4.27 10.83 0.88
N ARG A 145 5.42 11.49 0.89
CA ARG A 145 6.70 10.81 0.67
C ARG A 145 7.05 9.98 1.90
N GLY A 146 7.04 8.66 1.76
CA GLY A 146 7.35 7.72 2.82
C GLY A 146 8.86 7.59 3.12
N ASN A 147 9.19 6.90 4.18
CA ASN A 147 10.58 6.66 4.61
C ASN A 147 11.39 5.81 3.63
N GLU A 148 10.75 5.02 2.80
CA GLU A 148 11.37 4.22 1.74
C GLU A 148 12.21 5.05 0.77
N PHE A 149 11.81 6.29 0.50
CA PHE A 149 12.55 7.20 -0.38
C PHE A 149 13.98 7.50 0.09
N ASN A 150 14.28 7.27 1.35
CA ASN A 150 15.66 7.39 1.85
C ASN A 150 16.58 6.29 1.27
N ALA A 151 16.03 5.19 0.78
CA ALA A 151 16.83 4.07 0.26
C ALA A 151 17.35 4.29 -1.16
N TRP A 152 16.65 5.08 -1.98
CA TRP A 152 16.96 5.23 -3.42
C TRP A 152 16.95 6.68 -3.93
N SER A 153 16.85 7.65 -3.06
CA SER A 153 16.88 9.08 -3.40
C SER A 153 17.72 9.85 -2.39
N GLU A 154 17.73 11.18 -2.50
CA GLU A 154 18.32 12.07 -1.49
C GLU A 154 17.64 11.92 -0.11
N GLY A 155 16.52 11.24 -0.07
CA GLY A 155 15.74 11.06 1.14
C GLY A 155 14.87 12.27 1.48
N SER A 156 14.24 12.20 2.64
CA SER A 156 13.42 13.28 3.19
C SER A 156 14.24 14.07 4.21
N PRO A 157 14.13 15.41 4.24
CA PRO A 157 14.82 16.21 5.25
C PRO A 157 14.25 15.92 6.65
N PRO A 158 15.00 16.19 7.73
CA PRO A 158 14.57 15.87 9.10
C PRO A 158 13.22 16.48 9.50
N GLU A 159 12.86 17.63 8.96
CA GLU A 159 11.60 18.31 9.23
C GLU A 159 10.40 17.71 8.51
N HIS A 160 10.60 16.86 7.52
CA HIS A 160 9.51 16.26 6.74
C HIS A 160 8.45 15.57 7.64
N GLU A 161 8.91 14.73 8.54
CA GLU A 161 8.01 14.01 9.45
C GLU A 161 7.26 14.94 10.40
N THR A 162 7.88 16.06 10.80
CA THR A 162 7.28 17.02 11.75
C THR A 162 6.28 17.98 11.11
N ILE A 163 6.34 18.19 9.79
CA ILE A 163 5.37 19.02 9.09
C ILE A 163 4.13 18.24 8.61
N LEU A 164 4.21 16.92 8.47
CA LEU A 164 3.10 16.09 7.99
C LEU A 164 1.82 16.25 8.82
N PRO A 165 1.86 16.33 10.17
CA PRO A 165 0.66 16.58 10.98
C PRO A 165 -0.06 17.89 10.65
N PHE A 166 0.68 18.91 10.23
CA PHE A 166 0.15 20.24 9.94
C PHE A 166 -0.15 20.47 8.46
N THR A 167 0.11 19.51 7.61
CA THR A 167 -0.06 19.60 6.15
C THR A 167 -0.87 18.41 5.64
N ARG A 168 -0.26 17.25 5.47
CA ARG A 168 -0.86 16.08 4.84
C ARG A 168 -2.01 15.49 5.66
N ILE A 169 -1.86 15.36 6.98
CA ILE A 169 -2.87 14.74 7.85
C ILE A 169 -4.14 15.60 7.93
N MET A 170 -4.06 16.90 7.67
CA MET A 170 -5.25 17.76 7.61
C MET A 170 -6.25 17.34 6.52
N GLY A 171 -5.79 16.63 5.49
CA GLY A 171 -6.64 16.09 4.43
C GLY A 171 -7.35 14.78 4.79
N GLY A 172 -6.98 14.15 5.89
CA GLY A 172 -7.53 12.86 6.34
C GLY A 172 -6.46 11.86 6.80
N PRO A 173 -6.87 10.66 7.19
CA PRO A 173 -5.96 9.61 7.64
C PRO A 173 -4.83 9.36 6.64
N MET A 174 -3.63 9.11 7.16
CA MET A 174 -2.44 8.89 6.36
C MET A 174 -1.79 7.58 6.78
N ASP A 175 -1.36 6.80 5.77
CA ASP A 175 -0.37 5.77 5.98
C ASP A 175 1.03 6.40 5.85
N PHE A 176 1.84 6.20 6.86
CA PHE A 176 3.23 6.62 6.91
C PHE A 176 4.08 5.50 7.48
N THR A 177 5.31 5.36 7.04
CA THR A 177 6.20 4.25 7.40
C THR A 177 7.28 4.68 8.40
N PRO A 178 6.95 5.02 9.66
CA PRO A 178 7.92 5.37 10.70
C PRO A 178 8.59 4.11 11.28
N GLY A 179 9.54 4.32 12.20
CA GLY A 179 10.11 3.24 13.00
C GLY A 179 11.26 2.48 12.35
N ILE A 180 11.92 3.06 11.34
CA ILE A 180 13.14 2.50 10.78
C ILE A 180 14.32 2.88 11.67
N PHE A 181 14.74 1.96 12.53
CA PHE A 181 15.81 2.18 13.52
C PHE A 181 17.22 1.97 12.95
N LYS A 182 17.34 1.30 11.81
CA LYS A 182 18.60 1.14 11.09
C LYS A 182 18.86 2.37 10.22
N ILE A 183 19.45 3.42 10.81
CA ILE A 183 19.61 4.73 10.15
C ILE A 183 20.55 4.67 8.93
N LYS A 184 21.63 3.88 8.99
CA LYS A 184 22.50 3.61 7.84
C LYS A 184 22.01 2.38 7.10
N LEU A 185 21.85 2.50 5.79
CA LEU A 185 21.30 1.43 4.94
C LEU A 185 22.38 0.55 4.28
N ASP A 186 23.63 0.70 4.72
CA ASP A 186 24.78 -0.08 4.25
C ASP A 186 24.73 -1.57 4.64
N THR A 187 23.97 -1.91 5.68
CA THR A 187 23.78 -3.31 6.09
C THR A 187 23.06 -4.15 5.03
N TYR A 188 22.10 -3.54 4.34
CA TYR A 188 21.30 -4.21 3.30
C TYR A 188 21.96 -4.12 1.92
N ARG A 189 22.77 -3.09 1.72
CA ARG A 189 23.52 -2.87 0.48
C ARG A 189 24.93 -2.38 0.82
N PRO A 190 25.90 -3.29 0.93
CA PRO A 190 27.28 -2.92 1.24
C PRO A 190 27.79 -1.82 0.33
N GLY A 191 28.41 -0.78 0.91
CA GLY A 191 28.90 0.39 0.18
C GLY A 191 27.84 1.45 -0.14
N SER A 192 26.58 1.26 0.25
CA SER A 192 25.56 2.30 0.13
C SER A 192 25.87 3.49 1.04
N THR A 193 25.72 4.71 0.50
CA THR A 193 25.77 5.96 1.26
C THR A 193 24.40 6.43 1.71
N SER A 194 23.34 5.71 1.33
CA SER A 194 21.96 6.03 1.71
C SER A 194 21.76 5.93 3.22
N LYS A 195 21.02 6.87 3.76
CA LYS A 195 20.73 6.92 5.20
C LYS A 195 19.38 7.59 5.46
N MET A 196 18.80 7.27 6.60
CA MET A 196 17.68 8.01 7.17
C MET A 196 18.18 9.34 7.73
N HIS A 197 17.57 10.47 7.37
CA HIS A 197 17.92 11.80 7.87
C HIS A 197 17.17 12.09 9.17
N THR A 198 17.33 11.23 10.16
CA THR A 198 16.59 11.23 11.42
C THR A 198 17.49 10.78 12.58
N THR A 199 16.90 10.65 13.76
CA THR A 199 17.54 10.05 14.93
C THR A 199 16.70 8.86 15.43
N LEU A 200 17.32 7.96 16.18
CA LEU A 200 16.60 6.84 16.79
C LEU A 200 15.48 7.34 17.72
N CYS A 201 15.75 8.40 18.50
CA CYS A 201 14.76 8.99 19.39
C CYS A 201 13.55 9.53 18.65
N LYS A 202 13.78 10.17 17.49
CA LYS A 202 12.69 10.69 16.67
C LYS A 202 11.84 9.56 16.08
N GLN A 203 12.48 8.52 15.55
CA GLN A 203 11.77 7.35 15.03
C GLN A 203 10.98 6.60 16.10
N LEU A 204 11.40 6.67 17.36
CA LEU A 204 10.66 6.10 18.49
C LEU A 204 9.46 6.97 18.89
N ALA A 205 9.54 8.28 18.67
CA ALA A 205 8.50 9.23 19.06
C ALA A 205 7.36 9.36 18.03
N LEU A 206 7.55 8.84 16.83
CA LEU A 206 6.56 8.85 15.73
C LEU A 206 5.64 7.64 15.82
#